data_4bf3a121f70aaa11e8c9619b68a6931d
#
_entry.id   4bf3a121f70aaa11e8c9619b68a6931d
#
_cell.length_a   1.000
_cell.length_b   1.000
_cell.length_c   1.000
_cell.angle_alpha   90.00
_cell.angle_beta   90.00
_cell.angle_gamma   90.00
#
_symmetry.space_group_name_H-M   'P 1'
#
loop_
_entity.id
_entity.type
_entity.pdbx_description
1 polymer ?
#
loop_
_entity_poly.entity_id
_entity_poly.type
_entity_poly.pdbx_seq_one_letter_code
_entity_poly.pdbx_strand_id
1 'polypeptide(L)'
;VYLAGTDFGMRAFAGNFDPDELKAAVAYAHAHNVRVHCTINTMPRGDEIVRLPAHLERLNDAGVDAVIVADLGAFTLAGKYAPNCQRHISTQASISNYVTANAWYDLGASRVILARELSLEEIRTIRENTPAELEIEAFVHGAMCVSYSGRCLLSNYMTGRDASRGACAQ
;
A
#
# COMPACT_ATOMS: atom_id res chain seq x y z
N VAL A 1 3.66 12.27 -1.98
CA VAL A 1 3.35 11.61 -3.28
C VAL A 1 3.38 10.11 -3.13
N TYR A 2 2.63 9.41 -4.01
CA TYR A 2 2.61 7.94 -4.09
C TYR A 2 3.40 7.50 -5.31
N LEU A 3 4.37 6.62 -5.11
CA LEU A 3 5.20 6.03 -6.16
C LEU A 3 5.11 4.49 -6.12
N ALA A 4 5.53 3.87 -7.20
CA ALA A 4 5.73 2.42 -7.25
C ALA A 4 7.10 2.14 -7.89
N GLY A 5 7.81 1.17 -7.35
CA GLY A 5 8.94 0.55 -8.02
C GLY A 5 8.47 -0.46 -9.08
N THR A 6 9.42 -1.02 -9.81
CA THR A 6 9.15 -2.05 -10.83
C THR A 6 8.54 -3.34 -10.27
N ASP A 7 8.72 -3.61 -8.97
CA ASP A 7 8.24 -4.80 -8.29
C ASP A 7 7.18 -4.47 -7.23
N PHE A 8 6.31 -5.42 -6.94
CA PHE A 8 5.32 -5.44 -5.85
C PHE A 8 4.24 -4.35 -5.88
N GLY A 9 4.20 -3.51 -6.92
CA GLY A 9 3.15 -2.50 -7.11
C GLY A 9 1.98 -3.01 -7.95
N MET A 10 0.75 -2.56 -7.63
CA MET A 10 -0.48 -2.94 -8.36
C MET A 10 -0.61 -2.31 -9.74
N ARG A 11 0.24 -1.38 -10.13
CA ARG A 11 0.21 -0.73 -11.45
C ARG A 11 1.38 -1.21 -12.30
N ALA A 12 1.38 -2.50 -12.63
CA ALA A 12 2.46 -3.15 -13.38
C ALA A 12 2.76 -2.51 -14.76
N PHE A 13 1.76 -1.88 -15.40
CA PHE A 13 1.88 -1.23 -16.72
C PHE A 13 2.10 0.28 -16.65
N ALA A 14 2.28 0.85 -15.46
CA ALA A 14 2.68 2.25 -15.32
C ALA A 14 4.20 2.40 -15.56
N GLY A 15 4.64 3.62 -15.85
CA GLY A 15 6.07 3.95 -15.83
C GLY A 15 6.59 3.94 -14.39
N ASN A 16 6.88 2.76 -13.88
CA ASN A 16 7.38 2.57 -12.52
C ASN A 16 8.88 2.89 -12.46
N PHE A 17 9.33 3.34 -11.31
CA PHE A 17 10.72 3.71 -11.09
C PHE A 17 11.61 2.48 -10.91
N ASP A 18 12.73 2.43 -11.59
CA ASP A 18 13.81 1.52 -11.23
C ASP A 18 14.49 1.96 -9.92
N PRO A 19 15.37 1.17 -9.32
CA PRO A 19 15.98 1.51 -8.03
C PRO A 19 16.76 2.82 -8.01
N ASP A 20 17.46 3.17 -9.08
CA ASP A 20 18.26 4.40 -9.17
C ASP A 20 17.36 5.62 -9.41
N GLU A 21 16.38 5.49 -10.30
CA GLU A 21 15.34 6.48 -10.53
C GLU A 21 14.53 6.76 -9.28
N LEU A 22 14.17 5.72 -8.51
CA LEU A 22 13.43 5.86 -7.26
C LEU A 22 14.23 6.68 -6.24
N LYS A 23 15.51 6.38 -6.07
CA LYS A 23 16.40 7.13 -5.17
C LYS A 23 16.51 8.61 -5.57
N ALA A 24 16.65 8.87 -6.86
CA ALA A 24 16.67 10.24 -7.39
C ALA A 24 15.34 10.96 -7.18
N ALA A 25 14.21 10.27 -7.40
CA ALA A 25 12.86 10.81 -7.20
C ALA A 25 12.59 11.14 -5.71
N VAL A 26 13.02 10.27 -4.79
CA VAL A 26 12.92 10.53 -3.34
C VAL A 26 13.73 11.76 -2.96
N ALA A 27 14.98 11.84 -3.38
CA ALA A 27 15.84 13.00 -3.10
C ALA A 27 15.25 14.31 -3.66
N TYR A 28 14.70 14.27 -4.87
CA TYR A 28 14.03 15.41 -5.48
C TYR A 28 12.77 15.83 -4.69
N ALA A 29 11.92 14.88 -4.31
CA ALA A 29 10.72 15.16 -3.52
C ALA A 29 11.08 15.78 -2.17
N HIS A 30 12.06 15.23 -1.47
CA HIS A 30 12.52 15.74 -0.18
C HIS A 30 13.11 17.15 -0.27
N ALA A 31 13.85 17.48 -1.35
CA ALA A 31 14.33 18.83 -1.60
C ALA A 31 13.19 19.85 -1.76
N HIS A 32 11.97 19.39 -2.05
CA HIS A 32 10.76 20.20 -2.17
C HIS A 32 9.79 20.02 -0.97
N ASN A 33 10.25 19.46 0.15
CA ASN A 33 9.45 19.16 1.34
C ASN A 33 8.24 18.24 1.06
N VAL A 34 8.36 17.30 0.13
CA VAL A 34 7.31 16.34 -0.25
C VAL A 34 7.71 14.95 0.22
N ARG A 35 6.86 14.32 1.04
CA ARG A 35 7.03 12.92 1.45
C ARG A 35 6.71 11.96 0.33
N VAL A 36 7.45 10.85 0.31
CA VAL A 36 7.31 9.77 -0.68
C VAL A 36 6.80 8.50 -0.03
N HIS A 37 5.66 8.01 -0.48
CA HIS A 37 5.09 6.75 -0.05
C HIS A 37 5.17 5.73 -1.19
N CYS A 38 5.82 4.60 -0.97
CA CYS A 38 6.01 3.58 -1.99
C CYS A 38 5.00 2.44 -1.82
N THR A 39 4.30 2.08 -2.90
CA THR A 39 3.34 0.97 -2.87
C THR A 39 4.04 -0.37 -3.05
N ILE A 40 3.82 -1.28 -2.11
CA ILE A 40 4.15 -2.70 -2.16
C ILE A 40 2.89 -3.51 -1.82
N ASN A 41 1.81 -3.20 -2.49
CA ASN A 41 0.45 -3.60 -2.14
C ASN A 41 -0.09 -4.79 -2.94
N THR A 42 0.77 -5.53 -3.64
CA THR A 42 0.45 -6.86 -4.16
C THR A 42 0.38 -7.88 -3.02
N MET A 43 -0.24 -9.05 -3.29
CA MET A 43 -0.22 -10.21 -2.39
C MET A 43 0.94 -11.12 -2.81
N PRO A 44 2.13 -11.05 -2.18
CA PRO A 44 3.30 -11.83 -2.61
C PRO A 44 3.07 -13.32 -2.38
N ARG A 45 3.50 -14.15 -3.33
CA ARG A 45 3.37 -15.61 -3.29
C ARG A 45 4.75 -16.26 -3.34
N GLY A 46 4.86 -17.49 -2.85
CA GLY A 46 6.00 -18.38 -3.05
C GLY A 46 7.37 -17.68 -3.13
N ASP A 47 7.93 -17.67 -4.31
CA ASP A 47 9.24 -17.10 -4.62
C ASP A 47 9.29 -15.56 -4.51
N GLU A 48 8.17 -14.87 -4.62
CA GLU A 48 8.13 -13.43 -4.49
C GLU A 48 8.39 -12.98 -3.04
N ILE A 49 7.85 -13.70 -2.06
CA ILE A 49 8.08 -13.39 -0.64
C ILE A 49 9.56 -13.49 -0.28
N VAL A 50 10.32 -14.35 -0.96
CA VAL A 50 11.77 -14.50 -0.76
C VAL A 50 12.53 -13.26 -1.25
N ARG A 51 12.04 -12.58 -2.30
CA ARG A 51 12.66 -11.38 -2.87
C ARG A 51 12.28 -10.09 -2.14
N LEU A 52 11.19 -10.11 -1.38
CA LEU A 52 10.65 -8.92 -0.72
C LEU A 52 11.63 -8.28 0.29
N PRO A 53 12.39 -9.01 1.13
CA PRO A 53 13.38 -8.41 2.02
C PRO A 53 14.36 -7.48 1.32
N ALA A 54 15.01 -7.94 0.26
CA ALA A 54 15.98 -7.13 -0.48
C ALA A 54 15.32 -5.90 -1.16
N HIS A 55 14.04 -6.00 -1.56
CA HIS A 55 13.29 -4.85 -2.07
C HIS A 55 13.02 -3.83 -0.97
N LEU A 56 12.61 -4.27 0.22
CA LEU A 56 12.35 -3.40 1.37
C LEU A 56 13.62 -2.67 1.85
N GLU A 57 14.75 -3.37 1.89
CA GLU A 57 16.05 -2.75 2.20
C GLU A 57 16.38 -1.63 1.22
N ARG A 58 16.18 -1.84 -0.08
CA ARG A 58 16.39 -0.79 -1.09
C ARG A 58 15.48 0.43 -0.89
N LEU A 59 14.21 0.23 -0.51
CA LEU A 59 13.29 1.33 -0.20
C LEU A 59 13.75 2.11 1.04
N ASN A 60 14.18 1.40 2.08
CA ASN A 60 14.73 1.99 3.29
C ASN A 60 15.98 2.83 2.99
N ASP A 61 16.91 2.29 2.19
CA ASP A 61 18.16 2.96 1.81
C ASP A 61 17.93 4.14 0.85
N ALA A 62 16.87 4.08 0.05
CA ALA A 62 16.46 5.22 -0.79
C ALA A 62 15.82 6.35 0.03
N GLY A 63 15.50 6.13 1.30
CA GLY A 63 14.89 7.12 2.18
C GLY A 63 13.40 7.32 1.96
N VAL A 64 12.68 6.28 1.49
CA VAL A 64 11.22 6.31 1.37
C VAL A 64 10.58 6.54 2.73
N ASP A 65 9.64 7.48 2.84
CA ASP A 65 9.01 7.85 4.12
C ASP A 65 8.03 6.79 4.61
N ALA A 66 7.31 6.13 3.70
CA ALA A 66 6.36 5.08 4.05
C ALA A 66 6.24 4.02 2.97
N VAL A 67 5.96 2.79 3.39
CA VAL A 67 5.55 1.69 2.51
C VAL A 67 4.07 1.39 2.71
N ILE A 68 3.34 1.19 1.60
CA ILE A 68 1.90 0.91 1.62
C ILE A 68 1.71 -0.56 1.28
N VAL A 69 1.24 -1.34 2.24
CA VAL A 69 1.12 -2.80 2.16
C VAL A 69 -0.33 -3.27 2.32
N ALA A 70 -0.67 -4.41 1.73
CA ALA A 70 -1.98 -5.03 1.87
C ALA A 70 -1.94 -6.41 2.55
N ASP A 71 -0.77 -7.03 2.59
CA ASP A 71 -0.53 -8.37 3.11
C ASP A 71 0.18 -8.31 4.47
N LEU A 72 -0.28 -9.16 5.43
CA LEU A 72 0.28 -9.18 6.78
C LEU A 72 1.73 -9.65 6.80
N GLY A 73 2.11 -10.60 5.92
CA GLY A 73 3.49 -11.05 5.79
C GLY A 73 4.40 -9.94 5.29
N ALA A 74 3.96 -9.21 4.24
CA ALA A 74 4.67 -8.04 3.74
C ALA A 74 4.79 -6.94 4.81
N PHE A 75 3.74 -6.70 5.59
CA PHE A 75 3.76 -5.77 6.71
C PHE A 75 4.80 -6.13 7.78
N THR A 76 4.86 -7.42 8.13
CA THR A 76 5.82 -7.94 9.11
C THR A 76 7.25 -7.79 8.61
N LEU A 77 7.50 -8.15 7.35
CA LEU A 77 8.81 -7.99 6.73
C LEU A 77 9.23 -6.52 6.60
N ALA A 78 8.29 -5.63 6.30
CA ALA A 78 8.55 -4.18 6.24
C ALA A 78 9.07 -3.65 7.59
N GLY A 79 8.49 -4.07 8.71
CA GLY A 79 8.98 -3.70 10.04
C GLY A 79 10.40 -4.17 10.32
N LYS A 80 10.82 -5.28 9.70
CA LYS A 80 12.16 -5.86 9.88
C LYS A 80 13.21 -5.27 8.93
N TYR A 81 12.87 -5.10 7.66
CA TYR A 81 13.82 -4.79 6.58
C TYR A 81 13.73 -3.33 6.07
N ALA A 82 12.70 -2.60 6.50
CA ALA A 82 12.57 -1.16 6.23
C ALA A 82 12.18 -0.41 7.52
N PRO A 83 12.98 -0.48 8.60
CA PRO A 83 12.62 0.05 9.92
C PRO A 83 12.46 1.57 9.94
N ASN A 84 13.07 2.30 9.00
CA ASN A 84 12.96 3.75 8.90
C ASN A 84 11.70 4.20 8.12
N CYS A 85 11.02 3.28 7.43
CA CYS A 85 9.80 3.58 6.70
C CYS A 85 8.57 3.41 7.61
N GLN A 86 7.66 4.36 7.60
CA GLN A 86 6.34 4.17 8.18
C GLN A 86 5.60 3.04 7.44
N ARG A 87 4.73 2.32 8.15
CA ARG A 87 3.92 1.24 7.57
C ARG A 87 2.47 1.67 7.45
N HIS A 88 2.02 1.86 6.22
CA HIS A 88 0.65 2.22 5.89
C HIS A 88 -0.10 1.01 5.35
N ILE A 89 -1.36 0.86 5.72
CA ILE A 89 -2.20 -0.25 5.26
C ILE A 89 -3.00 0.19 4.06
N SER A 90 -2.83 -0.54 2.95
CA SER A 90 -3.54 -0.27 1.69
C SER A 90 -5.06 -0.49 1.83
N THR A 91 -5.84 0.23 1.05
CA THR A 91 -7.28 -0.01 0.88
C THR A 91 -7.61 -1.46 0.51
N GLN A 92 -6.67 -2.18 -0.12
CA GLN A 92 -6.82 -3.59 -0.46
C GLN A 92 -6.83 -4.54 0.73
N ALA A 93 -6.45 -4.08 1.93
CA ALA A 93 -6.69 -4.81 3.16
C ALA A 93 -8.17 -4.76 3.60
N SER A 94 -9.02 -3.99 2.87
CA SER A 94 -10.48 -3.91 3.07
C SER A 94 -10.87 -3.50 4.49
N ILE A 95 -10.21 -2.48 5.04
CA ILE A 95 -10.50 -1.97 6.38
C ILE A 95 -11.84 -1.23 6.35
N SER A 96 -12.85 -1.82 6.96
CA SER A 96 -14.24 -1.34 6.95
C SER A 96 -14.81 -1.06 8.34
N ASN A 97 -14.02 -1.20 9.41
CA ASN A 97 -14.46 -0.95 10.77
C ASN A 97 -13.28 -0.58 11.69
N TYR A 98 -13.58 0.05 12.82
CA TYR A 98 -12.57 0.51 13.77
C TYR A 98 -11.82 -0.62 14.49
N VAL A 99 -12.43 -1.80 14.67
CA VAL A 99 -11.77 -2.94 15.31
C VAL A 99 -10.60 -3.41 14.46
N THR A 100 -10.81 -3.53 13.15
CA THR A 100 -9.72 -3.86 12.19
C THR A 100 -8.66 -2.76 12.13
N ALA A 101 -9.07 -1.49 12.15
CA ALA A 101 -8.14 -0.36 12.15
C ALA A 101 -7.26 -0.37 13.41
N ASN A 102 -7.85 -0.60 14.59
CA ASN A 102 -7.13 -0.71 15.85
C ASN A 102 -6.17 -1.91 15.87
N ALA A 103 -6.59 -3.05 15.35
CA ALA A 103 -5.71 -4.23 15.25
C ALA A 103 -4.46 -3.96 14.41
N TRP A 104 -4.59 -3.23 13.28
CA TRP A 104 -3.43 -2.81 12.51
C TRP A 104 -2.56 -1.81 13.25
N TYR A 105 -3.16 -0.87 13.98
CA TYR A 105 -2.43 0.08 14.82
C TYR A 105 -1.62 -0.63 15.91
N ASP A 106 -2.22 -1.59 16.61
CA ASP A 106 -1.55 -2.39 17.64
C ASP A 106 -0.36 -3.21 17.09
N LEU A 107 -0.43 -3.61 15.81
CA LEU A 107 0.68 -4.23 15.09
C LEU A 107 1.75 -3.21 14.64
N GLY A 108 1.50 -1.91 14.81
CA GLY A 108 2.44 -0.82 14.51
C GLY A 108 2.23 -0.16 13.15
N ALA A 109 1.03 -0.20 12.58
CA ALA A 109 0.68 0.64 11.45
C ALA A 109 0.50 2.10 11.91
N SER A 110 1.06 3.03 11.15
CA SER A 110 0.91 4.47 11.42
C SER A 110 -0.26 5.09 10.65
N ARG A 111 -0.71 4.46 9.57
CA ARG A 111 -1.84 4.91 8.74
C ARG A 111 -2.62 3.72 8.20
N VAL A 112 -3.94 3.89 8.10
CA VAL A 112 -4.84 2.97 7.40
C VAL A 112 -5.57 3.71 6.29
N ILE A 113 -5.58 3.11 5.09
CA ILE A 113 -6.36 3.60 3.94
C ILE A 113 -7.63 2.76 3.89
N LEU A 114 -8.76 3.40 4.19
CA LEU A 114 -10.04 2.72 4.37
C LEU A 114 -10.57 2.08 3.07
N ALA A 115 -11.46 1.13 3.23
CA ALA A 115 -12.24 0.56 2.15
C ALA A 115 -13.07 1.66 1.46
N ARG A 116 -13.17 1.61 0.12
CA ARG A 116 -13.81 2.64 -0.70
C ARG A 116 -15.33 2.59 -0.66
N GLU A 117 -15.86 1.53 -0.11
CA GLU A 117 -17.29 1.23 0.01
C GLU A 117 -17.97 1.93 1.19
N LEU A 118 -17.16 2.55 2.07
CA LEU A 118 -17.63 3.20 3.29
C LEU A 118 -18.31 4.55 3.01
N SER A 119 -19.42 4.79 3.70
CA SER A 119 -20.06 6.09 3.80
C SER A 119 -19.28 7.03 4.72
N LEU A 120 -19.53 8.34 4.61
CA LEU A 120 -18.91 9.34 5.49
C LEU A 120 -19.24 9.11 6.98
N GLU A 121 -20.42 8.57 7.28
CA GLU A 121 -20.83 8.26 8.66
C GLU A 121 -20.04 7.08 9.23
N GLU A 122 -19.82 6.03 8.44
CA GLU A 122 -18.98 4.90 8.82
C GLU A 122 -17.52 5.32 9.02
N ILE A 123 -16.98 6.19 8.15
CA ILE A 123 -15.64 6.77 8.29
C ILE A 123 -15.54 7.58 9.59
N ARG A 124 -16.55 8.39 9.92
CA ARG A 124 -16.63 9.13 11.18
C ARG A 124 -16.60 8.18 12.38
N THR A 125 -17.43 7.13 12.35
CA THR A 125 -17.46 6.12 13.40
C THR A 125 -16.10 5.45 13.59
N ILE A 126 -15.38 5.15 12.51
CA ILE A 126 -14.01 4.61 12.59
C ILE A 126 -13.10 5.64 13.26
N ARG A 127 -13.12 6.91 12.84
CA ARG A 127 -12.27 7.95 13.42
C ARG A 127 -12.52 8.17 14.91
N GLU A 128 -13.76 8.16 15.33
CA GLU A 128 -14.15 8.39 16.74
C GLU A 128 -13.74 7.24 17.66
N ASN A 129 -13.52 6.03 17.13
CA ASN A 129 -13.18 4.82 17.89
C ASN A 129 -11.74 4.32 17.63
N THR A 130 -10.87 5.16 17.07
CA THR A 130 -9.46 4.86 16.83
C THR A 130 -8.56 5.88 17.54
N PRO A 131 -7.31 5.53 17.90
CA PRO A 131 -6.35 6.46 18.48
C PRO A 131 -6.11 7.68 17.56
N ALA A 132 -5.88 8.84 18.17
CA ALA A 132 -5.63 10.08 17.44
C ALA A 132 -4.35 10.00 16.58
N GLU A 133 -3.38 9.23 17.04
CA GLU A 133 -2.08 8.97 16.40
C GLU A 133 -2.20 8.10 15.15
N LEU A 134 -3.27 7.28 15.03
CA LEU A 134 -3.52 6.52 13.82
C LEU A 134 -4.05 7.45 12.74
N GLU A 135 -3.27 7.65 11.68
CA GLU A 135 -3.72 8.41 10.52
C GLU A 135 -4.75 7.60 9.71
N ILE A 136 -5.84 8.26 9.32
CA ILE A 136 -6.88 7.66 8.47
C ILE A 136 -6.90 8.39 7.13
N GLU A 137 -6.86 7.60 6.06
CA GLU A 137 -6.95 8.08 4.68
C GLU A 137 -8.15 7.45 3.99
N ALA A 138 -8.86 8.23 3.18
CA ALA A 138 -10.00 7.77 2.38
C ALA A 138 -9.94 8.33 0.96
N PHE A 139 -10.40 7.56 -0.02
CA PHE A 139 -10.55 8.03 -1.39
C PHE A 139 -11.75 8.96 -1.51
N VAL A 140 -11.52 10.16 -2.05
CA VAL A 140 -12.56 11.17 -2.27
C VAL A 140 -12.80 11.46 -3.74
N HIS A 141 -11.84 11.14 -4.63
CA HIS A 141 -11.93 11.36 -6.08
C HIS A 141 -10.99 10.43 -6.82
N GLY A 142 -11.34 10.10 -8.07
CA GLY A 142 -10.52 9.32 -9.00
C GLY A 142 -11.24 8.13 -9.60
N ALA A 143 -10.55 7.42 -10.49
CA ALA A 143 -11.04 6.17 -11.08
C ALA A 143 -10.98 5.05 -10.03
N MET A 144 -12.14 4.60 -9.57
CA MET A 144 -12.26 3.53 -8.60
C MET A 144 -12.62 2.22 -9.29
N CYS A 145 -11.94 1.14 -8.89
CA CYS A 145 -12.31 -0.20 -9.31
C CYS A 145 -13.72 -0.55 -8.83
N VAL A 146 -14.51 -1.26 -9.66
CA VAL A 146 -15.85 -1.75 -9.29
C VAL A 146 -15.79 -2.88 -8.24
N SER A 147 -14.65 -3.57 -8.14
CA SER A 147 -14.48 -4.65 -7.17
C SER A 147 -14.29 -4.13 -5.76
N TYR A 148 -14.76 -4.90 -4.78
CA TYR A 148 -14.64 -4.57 -3.37
C TYR A 148 -13.17 -4.34 -2.99
N SER A 149 -12.84 -3.09 -2.69
CA SER A 149 -11.48 -2.64 -2.35
C SER A 149 -10.36 -3.14 -3.29
N GLY A 150 -10.71 -3.39 -4.57
CA GLY A 150 -9.78 -3.84 -5.60
C GLY A 150 -9.46 -5.34 -5.59
N ARG A 151 -10.16 -6.17 -4.84
CA ARG A 151 -9.98 -7.62 -4.84
C ARG A 151 -10.89 -8.27 -5.88
N CYS A 152 -10.30 -8.77 -6.97
CA CYS A 152 -11.04 -9.32 -8.10
C CYS A 152 -10.32 -10.51 -8.74
N LEU A 153 -11.08 -11.56 -9.04
CA LEU A 153 -10.60 -12.72 -9.79
C LEU A 153 -11.09 -12.74 -11.25
N LEU A 154 -11.90 -11.76 -11.68
CA LEU A 154 -12.53 -11.76 -12.98
C LEU A 154 -11.50 -11.79 -14.12
N SER A 155 -10.48 -10.96 -14.05
CA SER A 155 -9.42 -10.93 -15.06
C SER A 155 -8.68 -12.26 -15.16
N ASN A 156 -8.42 -12.90 -14.03
CA ASN A 156 -7.78 -14.21 -14.00
C ASN A 156 -8.66 -15.28 -14.66
N TYR A 157 -9.95 -15.30 -14.30
CA TYR A 157 -10.90 -16.24 -14.87
C TYR A 157 -11.08 -16.08 -16.38
N MET A 158 -11.19 -14.84 -16.86
CA MET A 158 -11.50 -14.56 -18.28
C MET A 158 -10.26 -14.60 -19.18
N THR A 159 -9.08 -14.23 -18.68
CA THR A 159 -7.92 -13.96 -19.53
C THR A 159 -6.62 -14.57 -19.02
N GLY A 160 -6.63 -15.23 -17.85
CA GLY A 160 -5.41 -15.70 -17.18
C GLY A 160 -4.55 -14.58 -16.56
N ARG A 161 -4.98 -13.29 -16.66
CA ARG A 161 -4.25 -12.14 -16.10
C ARG A 161 -4.63 -11.93 -14.64
N ASP A 162 -3.64 -11.67 -13.78
CA ASP A 162 -3.88 -11.46 -12.34
C ASP A 162 -4.04 -9.96 -12.03
N ALA A 163 -5.29 -9.53 -11.83
CA ALA A 163 -5.60 -8.16 -11.46
C ALA A 163 -5.00 -7.75 -10.11
N SER A 164 -4.86 -8.70 -9.17
CA SER A 164 -4.25 -8.45 -7.86
C SER A 164 -2.73 -8.25 -7.93
N ARG A 165 -2.15 -8.34 -9.13
CA ARG A 165 -0.75 -8.08 -9.46
C ARG A 165 -0.59 -6.97 -10.51
N GLY A 166 -1.61 -6.15 -10.67
CA GLY A 166 -1.59 -5.03 -11.60
C GLY A 166 -1.92 -5.39 -13.04
N ALA A 167 -2.20 -6.65 -13.37
CA ALA A 167 -2.52 -7.09 -14.73
C ALA A 167 -4.03 -7.15 -14.99
N CYS A 168 -4.77 -6.12 -14.58
CA CYS A 168 -6.21 -6.00 -14.82
C CYS A 168 -6.52 -6.01 -16.33
N ALA A 169 -7.62 -6.70 -16.72
CA ALA A 169 -8.07 -6.79 -18.11
C ALA A 169 -9.16 -5.77 -18.48
N GLN A 170 -9.56 -4.94 -17.52
CA GLN A 170 -10.52 -3.85 -17.70
C GLN A 170 -9.82 -2.52 -17.91
#